data_3028553ce5f263eb9330758f5d073970
#
_entry.id   3028553ce5f263eb9330758f5d073970
#
_cell.length_a   1.000
_cell.length_b   1.000
_cell.length_c   1.000
_cell.angle_alpha   90.00
_cell.angle_beta   90.00
_cell.angle_gamma   90.00
#
_symmetry.space_group_name_H-M   'P 1'
#
loop_
_entity.id
_entity.type
_entity.pdbx_description
1 polymer ?
#
loop_
_entity_poly.entity_id
_entity_poly.type
_entity_poly.pdbx_seq_one_letter_code
_entity_poly.pdbx_strand_id
1 'polypeptide(L)'
;SLIRKYGFQVFGFDPTPRAIAHAETLRCPNLTVYQLGVSDKSGTAEFYLPNDPHHVSGSLLRESHVGRECVTVRFVTITELLDLIGRDRIDLLKLDIEGAEYKLLHSVEFAALAPKISAICIEFHHRWPGIGGHATLRAVRHLRSLGFGCAWRSIASNEEFTFVRCSN
;
A
#
# COMPACT_ATOMS: atom_id res chain seq x y z
N SER A 1 -16.87 -7.42 5.32
CA SER A 1 -16.00 -6.34 4.87
C SER A 1 -16.29 -5.06 5.64
N LEU A 2 -15.35 -4.10 5.67
CA LEU A 2 -15.51 -2.78 6.29
C LEU A 2 -16.70 -2.02 5.68
N ILE A 3 -16.89 -2.14 4.37
CA ILE A 3 -18.01 -1.53 3.65
C ILE A 3 -19.35 -2.02 4.22
N ARG A 4 -19.54 -3.35 4.31
CA ARG A 4 -20.81 -3.92 4.78
C ARG A 4 -21.09 -3.62 6.25
N LYS A 5 -20.05 -3.64 7.10
CA LYS A 5 -20.22 -3.49 8.55
C LYS A 5 -20.32 -2.05 8.99
N TYR A 6 -19.60 -1.14 8.33
CA TYR A 6 -19.43 0.24 8.80
C TYR A 6 -19.79 1.31 7.75
N GLY A 7 -20.21 0.91 6.55
CA GLY A 7 -20.54 1.85 5.47
C GLY A 7 -19.33 2.62 4.92
N PHE A 8 -18.11 2.10 5.06
CA PHE A 8 -16.90 2.78 4.58
C PHE A 8 -16.96 3.00 3.07
N GLN A 9 -16.47 4.16 2.63
CA GLN A 9 -16.09 4.37 1.25
C GLN A 9 -14.63 3.92 1.08
N VAL A 10 -14.39 3.02 0.15
CA VAL A 10 -13.09 2.41 -0.08
C VAL A 10 -12.58 2.79 -1.47
N PHE A 11 -11.36 3.28 -1.52
CA PHE A 11 -10.63 3.56 -2.75
C PHE A 11 -9.45 2.59 -2.83
N GLY A 12 -9.45 1.73 -3.84
CA GLY A 12 -8.37 0.78 -4.11
C GLY A 12 -7.47 1.31 -5.24
N PHE A 13 -6.19 0.99 -5.14
CA PHE A 13 -5.19 1.32 -6.16
C PHE A 13 -4.39 0.06 -6.43
N ASP A 14 -4.53 -0.46 -7.62
CA ASP A 14 -3.81 -1.66 -8.07
C ASP A 14 -3.45 -1.46 -9.56
N PRO A 15 -2.18 -1.63 -9.93
CA PRO A 15 -1.75 -1.40 -11.30
C PRO A 15 -2.18 -2.49 -12.28
N THR A 16 -2.63 -3.65 -11.79
CA THR A 16 -2.89 -4.81 -12.63
C THR A 16 -4.29 -4.77 -13.26
N PRO A 17 -4.41 -5.05 -14.58
CA PRO A 17 -5.72 -5.15 -15.24
C PRO A 17 -6.65 -6.18 -14.59
N ARG A 18 -6.06 -7.24 -14.02
CA ARG A 18 -6.80 -8.32 -13.36
C ARG A 18 -7.50 -7.86 -12.09
N ALA A 19 -6.85 -7.02 -11.27
CA ALA A 19 -7.47 -6.46 -10.07
C ALA A 19 -8.67 -5.58 -10.43
N ILE A 20 -8.56 -4.80 -11.51
CA ILE A 20 -9.67 -3.96 -11.98
C ILE A 20 -10.84 -4.84 -12.43
N ALA A 21 -10.59 -5.83 -13.29
CA ALA A 21 -11.62 -6.76 -13.74
C ALA A 21 -12.31 -7.48 -12.57
N HIS A 22 -11.56 -7.91 -11.55
CA HIS A 22 -12.11 -8.50 -10.35
C HIS A 22 -13.00 -7.50 -9.57
N ALA A 23 -12.52 -6.27 -9.37
CA ALA A 23 -13.27 -5.25 -8.64
C ALA A 23 -14.63 -4.94 -9.29
N GLU A 24 -14.70 -4.92 -10.61
CA GLU A 24 -15.95 -4.74 -11.37
C GLU A 24 -16.98 -5.85 -11.08
N THR A 25 -16.52 -7.09 -10.86
CA THR A 25 -17.41 -8.21 -10.50
C THR A 25 -18.09 -8.05 -9.15
N LEU A 26 -17.47 -7.28 -8.23
CA LEU A 26 -17.98 -7.12 -6.86
C LEU A 26 -19.25 -6.26 -6.78
N ARG A 27 -19.53 -5.44 -7.80
CA ARG A 27 -20.72 -4.55 -7.87
C ARG A 27 -20.99 -3.81 -6.57
N CYS A 28 -19.94 -3.27 -5.96
CA CYS A 28 -20.03 -2.61 -4.66
C CYS A 28 -19.98 -1.09 -4.84
N PRO A 29 -21.08 -0.35 -4.59
CA PRO A 29 -21.15 1.09 -4.86
C PRO A 29 -20.18 1.92 -4.01
N ASN A 30 -19.77 1.41 -2.86
CA ASN A 30 -18.83 2.08 -1.97
C ASN A 30 -17.37 1.65 -2.21
N LEU A 31 -17.08 0.94 -3.30
CA LEU A 31 -15.74 0.54 -3.72
C LEU A 31 -15.44 1.19 -5.08
N THR A 32 -14.41 1.99 -5.13
CA THR A 32 -13.85 2.49 -6.39
C THR A 32 -12.41 2.01 -6.49
N VAL A 33 -12.03 1.39 -7.61
CA VAL A 33 -10.67 0.91 -7.83
C VAL A 33 -10.07 1.60 -9.05
N TYR A 34 -8.85 2.09 -8.89
CA TYR A 34 -8.09 2.77 -9.92
C TYR A 34 -6.94 1.89 -10.40
N GLN A 35 -6.76 1.80 -11.72
CA GLN A 35 -5.61 1.11 -12.31
C GLN A 35 -4.35 1.98 -12.21
N LEU A 36 -3.85 2.13 -11.02
CA LEU A 36 -2.69 2.95 -10.68
C LEU A 36 -1.84 2.25 -9.63
N GLY A 37 -0.53 2.33 -9.77
CA GLY A 37 0.38 1.98 -8.68
C GLY A 37 0.58 3.15 -7.73
N VAL A 38 0.95 2.87 -6.48
CA VAL A 38 1.31 3.89 -5.48
C VAL A 38 2.80 3.79 -5.20
N SER A 39 3.50 4.93 -5.24
CA SER A 39 4.95 4.98 -5.03
C SER A 39 5.35 6.29 -4.34
N ASP A 40 6.65 6.40 -4.01
CA ASP A 40 7.27 7.63 -3.52
C ASP A 40 7.42 8.72 -4.58
N LYS A 41 7.20 8.37 -5.87
CA LYS A 41 7.28 9.30 -7.01
C LYS A 41 6.24 8.94 -8.06
N SER A 42 5.70 9.96 -8.71
CA SER A 42 4.83 9.80 -9.88
C SER A 42 5.63 9.48 -11.12
N GLY A 43 4.97 8.83 -12.06
CA GLY A 43 5.56 8.49 -13.36
C GLY A 43 5.03 7.18 -13.91
N THR A 44 5.76 6.64 -14.86
CA THR A 44 5.50 5.31 -15.42
C THR A 44 6.70 4.41 -15.18
N ALA A 45 6.44 3.15 -14.85
CA ALA A 45 7.49 2.14 -14.68
C ALA A 45 7.02 0.78 -15.19
N GLU A 46 7.98 -0.09 -15.42
CA GLU A 46 7.70 -1.50 -15.68
C GLU A 46 7.28 -2.16 -14.36
N PHE A 47 6.15 -2.85 -14.40
CA PHE A 47 5.63 -3.64 -13.30
C PHE A 47 5.63 -5.10 -13.72
N TYR A 48 6.39 -5.91 -12.99
CA TYR A 48 6.56 -7.33 -13.29
C TYR A 48 5.38 -8.14 -12.76
N LEU A 49 4.76 -8.90 -13.64
CA LEU A 49 3.65 -9.79 -13.30
C LEU A 49 4.16 -11.06 -12.60
N PRO A 50 3.35 -11.71 -11.75
CA PRO A 50 3.74 -12.95 -11.10
C PRO A 50 3.96 -14.07 -12.13
N ASN A 51 4.88 -15.00 -11.83
CA ASN A 51 5.13 -16.18 -12.66
C ASN A 51 3.92 -17.11 -12.76
N ASP A 52 3.16 -17.22 -11.66
CA ASP A 52 1.94 -18.03 -11.60
C ASP A 52 0.72 -17.15 -11.91
N PRO A 53 -0.06 -17.48 -12.96
CA PRO A 53 -1.27 -16.74 -13.29
C PRO A 53 -2.35 -16.73 -12.17
N HIS A 54 -2.27 -17.64 -11.20
CA HIS A 54 -3.19 -17.68 -10.06
C HIS A 54 -2.77 -16.71 -8.94
N HIS A 55 -1.53 -16.29 -8.89
CA HIS A 55 -1.06 -15.23 -8.01
C HIS A 55 -1.39 -13.85 -8.59
N VAL A 56 -1.70 -12.90 -7.72
CA VAL A 56 -2.04 -11.51 -8.11
C VAL A 56 -0.96 -10.50 -7.74
N SER A 57 0.03 -10.92 -6.96
CA SER A 57 1.10 -10.08 -6.46
C SER A 57 2.17 -9.85 -7.53
N GLY A 58 2.22 -8.66 -8.08
CA GLY A 58 3.32 -8.21 -8.94
C GLY A 58 4.21 -7.19 -8.21
N SER A 59 5.36 -6.87 -8.75
CA SER A 59 6.33 -5.99 -8.08
C SER A 59 7.03 -5.03 -9.03
N LEU A 60 7.44 -3.87 -8.49
CA LEU A 60 8.40 -2.96 -9.14
C LEU A 60 9.82 -3.55 -9.12
N LEU A 61 10.08 -4.49 -8.24
CA LEU A 61 11.36 -5.15 -8.13
C LEU A 61 11.32 -6.47 -8.91
N ARG A 62 12.37 -6.73 -9.67
CA ARG A 62 12.52 -7.99 -10.37
C ARG A 62 13.00 -9.08 -9.41
N GLU A 63 12.06 -9.67 -8.70
CA GLU A 63 12.31 -10.73 -7.72
C GLU A 63 12.06 -12.13 -8.31
N SER A 64 12.48 -13.17 -7.60
CA SER A 64 12.40 -14.56 -8.09
C SER A 64 10.97 -15.08 -8.29
N HIS A 65 9.98 -14.45 -7.68
CA HIS A 65 8.56 -14.83 -7.77
C HIS A 65 7.81 -14.09 -8.89
N VAL A 66 8.42 -13.08 -9.53
CA VAL A 66 7.83 -12.38 -10.67
C VAL A 66 8.35 -12.92 -12.00
N GLY A 67 7.49 -12.89 -13.01
CA GLY A 67 7.76 -13.39 -14.35
C GLY A 67 8.69 -12.47 -15.16
N ARG A 68 8.89 -12.89 -16.41
CA ARG A 68 9.53 -12.05 -17.43
C ARG A 68 8.56 -11.05 -18.06
N GLU A 69 7.26 -11.30 -17.91
CA GLU A 69 6.22 -10.40 -18.41
C GLU A 69 6.14 -9.16 -17.53
N CYS A 70 6.19 -8.01 -18.16
CA CYS A 70 5.97 -6.74 -17.50
C CYS A 70 4.93 -5.93 -18.27
N VAL A 71 4.27 -5.05 -17.55
CA VAL A 71 3.33 -4.06 -18.09
C VAL A 71 3.80 -2.68 -17.68
N THR A 72 3.67 -1.72 -18.58
CA THR A 72 3.92 -0.32 -18.22
C THR A 72 2.74 0.20 -17.41
N VAL A 73 3.02 0.65 -16.20
CA VAL A 73 2.02 1.12 -15.24
C VAL A 73 2.30 2.55 -14.86
N ARG A 74 1.24 3.32 -14.70
CA ARG A 74 1.31 4.65 -14.12
C ARG A 74 1.32 4.55 -12.59
N PHE A 75 2.25 5.27 -11.98
CA PHE A 75 2.36 5.44 -10.54
C PHE A 75 2.00 6.87 -10.13
N VAL A 76 1.38 6.98 -8.97
CA VAL A 76 1.02 8.24 -8.33
C VAL A 76 1.55 8.27 -6.91
N THR A 77 1.78 9.46 -6.40
CA THR A 77 2.09 9.66 -4.98
C THR A 77 0.82 9.62 -4.13
N ILE A 78 0.98 9.48 -2.82
CA ILE A 78 -0.16 9.54 -1.88
C ILE A 78 -0.87 10.89 -1.94
N THR A 79 -0.16 11.98 -2.21
CA THR A 79 -0.77 13.33 -2.35
C THR A 79 -1.65 13.40 -3.59
N GLU A 80 -1.15 12.98 -4.75
CA GLU A 80 -1.94 12.93 -5.98
C GLU A 80 -3.14 11.99 -5.87
N LEU A 81 -3.01 10.91 -5.09
CA LEU A 81 -4.10 9.99 -4.80
C LEU A 81 -5.23 10.72 -4.06
N LEU A 82 -4.91 11.51 -3.01
CA LEU A 82 -5.91 12.27 -2.26
C LEU A 82 -6.62 13.30 -3.14
N ASP A 83 -5.88 13.99 -3.99
CA ASP A 83 -6.44 14.95 -4.96
C ASP A 83 -7.39 14.24 -5.93
N LEU A 84 -6.99 13.06 -6.44
CA LEU A 84 -7.80 12.26 -7.36
C LEU A 84 -9.14 11.82 -6.76
N ILE A 85 -9.15 11.43 -5.49
CA ILE A 85 -10.37 10.98 -4.81
C ILE A 85 -11.15 12.11 -4.13
N GLY A 86 -10.66 13.35 -4.21
CA GLY A 86 -11.31 14.52 -3.62
C GLY A 86 -11.40 14.45 -2.09
N ARG A 87 -10.34 13.98 -1.44
CA ARG A 87 -10.25 13.86 0.02
C ARG A 87 -9.02 14.59 0.54
N ASP A 88 -9.12 15.09 1.76
CA ASP A 88 -8.04 15.79 2.46
C ASP A 88 -7.45 14.99 3.63
N ARG A 89 -8.08 13.86 3.97
CA ARG A 89 -7.66 12.96 5.05
C ARG A 89 -7.92 11.48 4.72
N ILE A 90 -7.25 10.60 5.44
CA ILE A 90 -7.38 9.15 5.35
C ILE A 90 -7.71 8.60 6.74
N ASP A 91 -8.88 7.98 6.90
CA ASP A 91 -9.24 7.35 8.17
C ASP A 91 -8.48 6.02 8.35
N LEU A 92 -8.33 5.24 7.29
CA LEU A 92 -7.55 4.01 7.28
C LEU A 92 -6.79 3.87 5.96
N LEU A 93 -5.47 3.86 6.02
CA LEU A 93 -4.57 3.52 4.91
C LEU A 93 -4.15 2.05 5.03
N LYS A 94 -4.45 1.21 4.03
CA LYS A 94 -3.81 -0.11 3.90
C LYS A 94 -2.68 -0.02 2.88
N LEU A 95 -1.50 -0.47 3.27
CA LEU A 95 -0.32 -0.63 2.42
C LEU A 95 0.07 -2.10 2.33
N ASP A 96 0.09 -2.61 1.11
CA ASP A 96 0.49 -3.95 0.73
C ASP A 96 0.96 -3.82 -0.73
N ILE A 97 2.17 -3.30 -0.90
CA ILE A 97 2.72 -2.84 -2.19
C ILE A 97 4.05 -3.51 -2.52
N GLU A 98 4.18 -4.74 -2.04
CA GLU A 98 5.17 -5.70 -2.49
C GLU A 98 6.62 -5.16 -2.45
N GLY A 99 7.02 -4.67 -1.27
CA GLY A 99 8.37 -4.17 -0.99
C GLY A 99 8.59 -2.68 -1.21
N ALA A 100 7.64 -1.95 -1.81
CA ALA A 100 7.74 -0.51 -1.99
C ALA A 100 7.36 0.32 -0.74
N GLU A 101 6.81 -0.33 0.31
CA GLU A 101 6.37 0.32 1.56
C GLU A 101 7.48 1.14 2.20
N TYR A 102 8.70 0.62 2.20
CA TYR A 102 9.83 1.26 2.87
C TYR A 102 10.20 2.61 2.25
N LYS A 103 10.22 2.69 0.91
CA LYS A 103 10.49 3.95 0.21
C LYS A 103 9.37 4.96 0.43
N LEU A 104 8.12 4.49 0.30
CA LEU A 104 6.95 5.31 0.50
C LEU A 104 6.92 5.93 1.90
N LEU A 105 7.07 5.11 2.94
CA LEU A 105 7.04 5.55 4.35
C LEU A 105 8.15 6.56 4.70
N HIS A 106 9.32 6.44 4.07
CA HIS A 106 10.44 7.36 4.29
C HIS A 106 10.43 8.58 3.36
N SER A 107 9.44 8.72 2.49
CA SER A 107 9.33 9.90 1.62
C SER A 107 8.94 11.16 2.39
N VAL A 108 9.39 12.29 1.89
CA VAL A 108 9.02 13.61 2.45
C VAL A 108 7.52 13.84 2.34
N GLU A 109 6.90 13.38 1.25
CA GLU A 109 5.46 13.49 1.04
C GLU A 109 4.67 12.70 2.08
N PHE A 110 5.07 11.46 2.38
CA PHE A 110 4.41 10.68 3.41
C PHE A 110 4.50 11.36 4.77
N ALA A 111 5.68 11.90 5.12
CA ALA A 111 5.87 12.61 6.38
C ALA A 111 4.96 13.86 6.48
N ALA A 112 4.82 14.62 5.39
CA ALA A 112 3.93 15.78 5.33
C ALA A 112 2.46 15.39 5.43
N LEU A 113 2.08 14.24 4.88
CA LEU A 113 0.70 13.74 4.90
C LEU A 113 0.35 12.99 6.19
N ALA A 114 1.34 12.49 6.90
CA ALA A 114 1.14 11.71 8.12
C ALA A 114 0.12 12.32 9.10
N PRO A 115 0.07 13.65 9.36
CA PRO A 115 -0.93 14.26 10.24
C PRO A 115 -2.40 14.06 9.79
N LYS A 116 -2.62 13.79 8.51
CA LYS A 116 -3.95 13.58 7.92
C LYS A 116 -4.39 12.11 7.88
N ILE A 117 -3.55 11.19 8.38
CA ILE A 117 -3.84 9.76 8.43
C ILE A 117 -4.17 9.35 9.87
N SER A 118 -5.32 8.69 10.09
CA SER A 118 -5.75 8.26 11.43
C SER A 118 -5.22 6.88 11.79
N ALA A 119 -5.24 5.93 10.86
CA ALA A 119 -4.72 4.58 11.09
C ALA A 119 -4.05 4.03 9.83
N ILE A 120 -3.10 3.11 10.01
CA ILE A 120 -2.36 2.48 8.93
C ILE A 120 -2.27 0.97 9.21
N CYS A 121 -2.69 0.16 8.23
CA CYS A 121 -2.42 -1.27 8.19
C CYS A 121 -1.35 -1.54 7.14
N ILE A 122 -0.26 -2.17 7.53
CA ILE A 122 0.88 -2.42 6.62
C ILE A 122 1.21 -3.89 6.64
N GLU A 123 1.44 -4.45 5.46
CA GLU A 123 2.16 -5.69 5.27
C GLU A 123 3.60 -5.37 4.84
N PHE A 124 4.58 -5.75 5.67
CA PHE A 124 6.00 -5.52 5.41
C PHE A 124 6.63 -6.73 4.76
N HIS A 125 7.32 -6.54 3.66
CA HIS A 125 7.96 -7.61 2.88
C HIS A 125 9.44 -7.80 3.26
N HIS A 126 9.75 -7.83 4.56
CA HIS A 126 11.13 -7.93 5.04
C HIS A 126 11.80 -9.29 4.79
N ARG A 127 11.01 -10.32 4.45
CA ARG A 127 11.55 -11.64 4.09
C ARG A 127 12.07 -11.70 2.66
N TRP A 128 11.78 -10.67 1.86
CA TRP A 128 12.28 -10.61 0.50
C TRP A 128 13.79 -10.37 0.47
N PRO A 129 14.51 -11.01 -0.49
CA PRO A 129 15.94 -10.78 -0.67
C PRO A 129 16.26 -9.29 -0.80
N GLY A 130 17.30 -8.84 -0.10
CA GLY A 130 17.74 -7.45 -0.17
C GLY A 130 17.03 -6.47 0.76
N ILE A 131 15.90 -6.82 1.39
CA ILE A 131 15.17 -5.94 2.33
C ILE A 131 15.63 -6.16 3.77
N GLY A 132 15.30 -7.31 4.34
CA GLY A 132 15.69 -7.70 5.70
C GLY A 132 14.93 -6.99 6.83
N GLY A 133 14.87 -7.63 8.01
CA GLY A 133 14.13 -7.14 9.18
C GLY A 133 14.57 -5.77 9.72
N HIS A 134 15.80 -5.34 9.45
CA HIS A 134 16.25 -4.00 9.82
C HIS A 134 15.49 -2.89 9.09
N ALA A 135 15.02 -3.13 7.87
CA ALA A 135 14.20 -2.17 7.14
C ALA A 135 12.86 -1.95 7.86
N THR A 136 12.19 -3.03 8.27
CA THR A 136 10.95 -2.96 9.06
C THR A 136 11.16 -2.25 10.39
N LEU A 137 12.25 -2.55 11.10
CA LEU A 137 12.54 -1.87 12.36
C LEU A 137 12.73 -0.36 12.18
N ARG A 138 13.42 0.07 11.11
CA ARG A 138 13.56 1.50 10.76
C ARG A 138 12.21 2.13 10.43
N ALA A 139 11.39 1.46 9.61
CA ALA A 139 10.06 1.94 9.24
C ALA A 139 9.14 2.10 10.47
N VAL A 140 9.14 1.14 11.39
CA VAL A 140 8.38 1.23 12.66
C VAL A 140 8.85 2.40 13.51
N ARG A 141 10.17 2.61 13.64
CA ARG A 141 10.71 3.76 14.38
C ARG A 141 10.32 5.09 13.72
N HIS A 142 10.37 5.14 12.41
CA HIS A 142 9.97 6.33 11.66
C HIS A 142 8.47 6.63 11.83
N LEU A 143 7.59 5.64 11.72
CA LEU A 143 6.16 5.84 12.00
C LEU A 143 5.90 6.35 13.41
N ARG A 144 6.65 5.85 14.40
CA ARG A 144 6.57 6.37 15.78
C ARG A 144 6.98 7.84 15.87
N SER A 145 8.04 8.25 15.18
CA SER A 145 8.46 9.66 15.15
C SER A 145 7.45 10.57 14.47
N LEU A 146 6.60 10.01 13.60
CA LEU A 146 5.48 10.70 12.95
C LEU A 146 4.17 10.68 13.79
N GLY A 147 4.21 10.17 15.02
CA GLY A 147 3.08 10.20 15.96
C GLY A 147 2.15 8.97 15.87
N PHE A 148 2.63 7.83 15.33
CA PHE A 148 1.84 6.60 15.31
C PHE A 148 2.30 5.61 16.38
N GLY A 149 1.34 5.05 17.13
CA GLY A 149 1.54 3.92 18.02
C GLY A 149 1.23 2.60 17.32
N CYS A 150 2.03 1.56 17.55
CA CYS A 150 1.71 0.22 17.07
C CYS A 150 0.61 -0.38 17.95
N ALA A 151 -0.58 -0.53 17.41
CA ALA A 151 -1.75 -1.09 18.09
C ALA A 151 -1.81 -2.62 17.99
N TRP A 152 -1.31 -3.16 16.89
CA TRP A 152 -1.30 -4.61 16.67
C TRP A 152 -0.17 -5.04 15.74
N ARG A 153 0.31 -6.27 15.92
CA ARG A 153 1.30 -6.93 15.06
C ARG A 153 0.98 -8.42 14.98
N SER A 154 1.06 -9.00 13.79
CA SER A 154 0.99 -10.46 13.59
C SER A 154 2.15 -11.14 14.32
N ILE A 155 1.82 -12.11 15.18
CA ILE A 155 2.84 -12.92 15.87
C ILE A 155 3.35 -14.03 14.94
N ALA A 156 2.50 -14.48 14.00
CA ALA A 156 2.83 -15.61 13.13
C ALA A 156 3.83 -15.21 12.03
N SER A 157 3.56 -14.09 11.33
CA SER A 157 4.38 -13.64 10.21
C SER A 157 5.39 -12.57 10.61
N ASN A 158 5.07 -11.71 11.58
CA ASN A 158 5.75 -10.46 11.87
C ASN A 158 5.79 -9.50 10.66
N GLU A 159 4.89 -9.65 9.72
CA GLU A 159 4.80 -8.83 8.49
C GLU A 159 3.65 -7.85 8.58
N GLU A 160 2.51 -8.24 9.14
CA GLU A 160 1.34 -7.37 9.25
C GLU A 160 1.38 -6.55 10.55
N PHE A 161 1.18 -5.26 10.39
CA PHE A 161 1.13 -4.29 11.49
C PHE A 161 -0.07 -3.36 11.35
N THR A 162 -0.63 -2.97 12.47
CA THR A 162 -1.61 -1.88 12.56
C THR A 162 -1.05 -0.78 13.44
N PHE A 163 -1.02 0.42 12.90
CA PHE A 163 -0.64 1.64 13.62
C PHE A 163 -1.84 2.57 13.75
N VAL A 164 -1.92 3.26 14.85
CA VAL A 164 -2.97 4.27 15.12
C VAL A 164 -2.28 5.56 15.53
N ARG A 165 -2.80 6.68 15.06
CA ARG A 165 -2.31 7.99 15.49
C ARG A 165 -2.57 8.18 16.98
N CYS A 166 -1.50 8.51 17.70
CA CYS A 166 -1.62 8.88 19.11
C CYS A 166 -2.29 10.27 19.21
N SER A 167 -3.31 10.36 20.05
CA SER A 167 -3.85 11.66 20.45
C SER A 167 -2.79 12.38 21.30
N ASN A 168 -2.46 13.60 20.95
CA ASN A 168 -1.66 14.47 21.82
C ASN A 168 -2.49 14.91 23.01
#